data_d13f9222e5e17d15fd799bff24e871b2
#
_entry.id   d13f9222e5e17d15fd799bff24e871b2
#
_cell.length_a   1.000
_cell.length_b   1.000
_cell.length_c   1.000
_cell.angle_alpha   90.00
_cell.angle_beta   90.00
_cell.angle_gamma   90.00
#
_symmetry.space_group_name_H-M   'P 1'
#
loop_
_entity.id
_entity.type
_entity.pdbx_description
1 polymer ?
#
loop_
_entity_poly.entity_id
_entity_poly.type
_entity_poly.pdbx_seq_one_letter_code
_entity_poly.pdbx_strand_id
1 'polypeptide(L)'
;MCTSIVVSAELRFGAEKRGSPRLRAQVDAVLGHLEVLPLKAPADVTYARNRAALEQAGQPIGGNDLLIAAHALTLGCTVVTANMREFARIDGLACENWLEMPWHSVHQRVGSFEDAG
;
A
#
# COMPACT_ATOMS: atom_id res chain seq x y z
N MET A 1 -11.84 -8.72 -1.08
CA MET A 1 -10.87 -7.61 -1.13
C MET A 1 -9.64 -7.97 -0.33
N CYS A 2 -8.51 -7.45 -0.73
CA CYS A 2 -7.25 -7.80 -0.10
C CYS A 2 -6.37 -6.57 0.12
N THR A 3 -5.38 -6.72 0.98
CA THR A 3 -4.37 -5.69 1.21
C THR A 3 -3.03 -6.35 1.50
N SER A 4 -1.97 -5.57 1.40
CA SER A 4 -0.62 -6.04 1.70
C SER A 4 -0.37 -6.04 3.20
N ILE A 5 0.44 -7.01 3.66
CA ILE A 5 0.92 -7.02 5.04
C ILE A 5 1.69 -5.74 5.38
N VAL A 6 2.29 -5.09 4.38
CA VAL A 6 3.00 -3.83 4.57
C VAL A 6 2.01 -2.72 4.92
N VAL A 7 0.87 -2.67 4.22
CA VAL A 7 -0.19 -1.70 4.52
C VAL A 7 -0.76 -1.96 5.91
N SER A 8 -1.01 -3.21 6.23
CA SER A 8 -1.48 -3.59 7.56
C SER A 8 -0.52 -3.10 8.64
N ALA A 9 0.78 -3.28 8.43
CA ALA A 9 1.80 -2.84 9.37
C ALA A 9 1.79 -1.32 9.56
N GLU A 10 1.62 -0.56 8.47
CA GLU A 10 1.58 0.89 8.56
C GLU A 10 0.34 1.39 9.29
N LEU A 11 -0.81 0.79 9.02
CA LEU A 11 -2.04 1.14 9.72
C LEU A 11 -1.94 0.85 11.22
N ARG A 12 -1.40 -0.30 11.57
CA ARG A 12 -1.22 -0.68 12.97
C ARG A 12 -0.22 0.21 13.68
N PHE A 13 0.86 0.56 12.99
CA PHE A 13 1.85 1.48 13.55
C PHE A 13 1.22 2.84 13.84
N GLY A 14 0.41 3.36 12.91
CA GLY A 14 -0.27 4.64 13.12
C GLY A 14 -1.17 4.63 14.35
N ALA A 15 -1.90 3.53 14.57
CA ALA A 15 -2.76 3.37 15.73
C ALA A 15 -1.94 3.28 17.03
N GLU A 16 -0.85 2.51 17.02
CA GLU A 16 0.02 2.38 18.18
C GLU A 16 0.70 3.70 18.55
N LYS A 17 1.16 4.41 17.53
CA LYS A 17 1.83 5.71 17.75
C LYS A 17 0.91 6.70 18.42
N ARG A 18 -0.37 6.71 18.08
CA ARG A 18 -1.34 7.59 18.71
C ARG A 18 -1.79 7.11 20.07
N GLY A 19 -1.58 5.84 20.38
CA GLY A 19 -1.99 5.27 21.65
C GLY A 19 -3.49 5.30 21.87
N SER A 20 -4.29 5.26 20.82
CA SER A 20 -5.74 5.36 20.89
C SER A 20 -6.40 3.99 20.81
N PRO A 21 -7.06 3.52 21.89
CA PRO A 21 -7.79 2.25 21.82
C PRO A 21 -8.91 2.27 20.78
N ARG A 22 -9.53 3.43 20.58
CA ARG A 22 -10.57 3.58 19.56
C ARG A 22 -10.01 3.37 18.16
N LEU A 23 -8.85 3.97 17.86
CA LEU A 23 -8.23 3.84 16.56
C LEU A 23 -7.76 2.41 16.32
N ARG A 24 -7.22 1.75 17.33
CA ARG A 24 -6.86 0.34 17.23
C ARG A 24 -8.06 -0.52 16.90
N ALA A 25 -9.18 -0.28 17.54
CA ALA A 25 -10.40 -1.03 17.26
C ALA A 25 -10.90 -0.79 15.84
N GLN A 26 -10.79 0.44 15.34
CA GLN A 26 -11.16 0.76 13.96
C GLN A 26 -10.26 0.05 12.95
N VAL A 27 -8.97 0.04 13.20
CA VAL A 27 -8.00 -0.66 12.33
C VAL A 27 -8.29 -2.17 12.34
N ASP A 28 -8.52 -2.75 13.51
CA ASP A 28 -8.85 -4.17 13.61
C ASP A 28 -10.13 -4.50 12.83
N ALA A 29 -11.14 -3.65 12.92
CA ALA A 29 -12.40 -3.86 12.21
C ALA A 29 -12.19 -3.82 10.69
N VAL A 30 -11.43 -2.84 10.20
CA VAL A 30 -11.16 -2.70 8.77
C VAL A 30 -10.36 -3.90 8.27
N LEU A 31 -9.28 -4.25 8.95
CA LEU A 31 -8.42 -5.36 8.52
C LEU A 31 -9.13 -6.70 8.64
N GLY A 32 -10.09 -6.82 9.56
CA GLY A 32 -10.89 -8.04 9.70
C GLY A 32 -11.78 -8.34 8.50
N HIS A 33 -12.07 -7.33 7.67
CA HIS A 33 -12.87 -7.50 6.46
C HIS A 33 -12.03 -7.67 5.20
N LEU A 34 -10.70 -7.68 5.34
CA LEU A 34 -9.79 -7.79 4.20
C LEU A 34 -8.93 -9.03 4.35
N GLU A 35 -8.57 -9.60 3.22
CA GLU A 35 -7.54 -10.62 3.21
C GLU A 35 -6.18 -9.95 3.23
N VAL A 36 -5.42 -10.14 4.29
CA VAL A 36 -4.07 -9.57 4.42
C VAL A 36 -3.08 -10.56 3.82
N LEU A 37 -2.44 -10.15 2.73
CA LEU A 37 -1.56 -11.03 1.96
C LEU A 37 -0.12 -10.89 2.43
N PRO A 38 0.58 -12.01 2.64
CA PRO A 38 1.97 -11.97 3.07
C PRO A 38 2.87 -11.52 1.93
N LEU A 39 3.92 -10.77 2.27
CA LEU A 39 4.92 -10.35 1.32
C LEU A 39 5.95 -11.46 1.18
N LYS A 40 6.05 -12.05 0.00
CA LYS A 40 6.96 -13.16 -0.24
C LYS A 40 7.49 -13.15 -1.67
N ALA A 41 8.43 -14.03 -1.94
CA ALA A 41 9.01 -14.17 -3.28
C ALA A 41 7.89 -14.36 -4.32
N PRO A 42 8.02 -13.77 -5.51
CA PRO A 42 9.18 -13.04 -6.03
C PRO A 42 9.10 -11.52 -5.85
N ALA A 43 8.35 -11.02 -4.86
CA ALA A 43 8.21 -9.58 -4.64
C ALA A 43 9.55 -8.91 -4.36
N ASP A 44 10.50 -9.62 -3.77
CA ASP A 44 11.84 -9.09 -3.52
C ASP A 44 12.58 -8.77 -4.82
N VAL A 45 12.45 -9.62 -5.82
CA VAL A 45 13.05 -9.40 -7.14
C VAL A 45 12.40 -8.20 -7.82
N THR A 46 11.08 -8.13 -7.77
CA THR A 46 10.32 -7.02 -8.35
C THR A 46 10.71 -5.70 -7.68
N TYR A 47 10.82 -5.70 -6.36
CA TYR A 47 11.26 -4.54 -5.59
C TYR A 47 12.65 -4.08 -6.04
N ALA A 48 13.60 -4.98 -6.12
CA ALA A 48 14.97 -4.64 -6.47
C ALA A 48 15.07 -4.02 -7.86
N ARG A 49 14.36 -4.61 -8.83
CA ARG A 49 14.36 -4.10 -10.20
C ARG A 49 13.74 -2.71 -10.28
N ASN A 50 12.61 -2.51 -9.64
CA ASN A 50 11.92 -1.22 -9.69
C ASN A 50 12.73 -0.15 -8.97
N ARG A 51 13.30 -0.49 -7.84
CA ARG A 51 14.11 0.46 -7.08
C ARG A 51 15.33 0.91 -7.90
N ALA A 52 16.02 -0.03 -8.50
CA ALA A 52 17.19 0.30 -9.32
C ALA A 52 16.81 1.19 -10.50
N ALA A 53 15.72 0.88 -11.18
CA ALA A 53 15.26 1.67 -12.31
C ALA A 53 14.86 3.08 -11.90
N LEU A 54 14.16 3.23 -10.80
CA LEU A 54 13.72 4.54 -10.32
C LEU A 54 14.89 5.40 -9.85
N GLU A 55 15.85 4.81 -9.18
CA GLU A 55 17.04 5.52 -8.74
C GLU A 55 17.87 5.97 -9.93
N GLN A 56 18.03 5.12 -10.95
CA GLN A 56 18.73 5.48 -12.17
C GLN A 56 18.05 6.61 -12.93
N ALA A 57 16.71 6.64 -12.88
CA ALA A 57 15.94 7.69 -13.52
C ALA A 57 15.87 8.97 -12.69
N GLY A 58 16.44 8.98 -11.49
CA GLY A 58 16.38 10.14 -10.61
C GLY A 58 15.00 10.37 -10.02
N GLN A 59 14.16 9.32 -9.92
CA GLN A 59 12.80 9.44 -9.43
C GLN A 59 12.51 8.41 -8.32
N PRO A 60 13.28 8.42 -7.23
CA PRO A 60 13.04 7.45 -6.16
C PRO A 60 11.69 7.67 -5.49
N ILE A 61 11.15 6.61 -4.90
CA ILE A 61 9.94 6.69 -4.08
C ILE A 61 10.23 6.09 -2.71
N GLY A 62 9.32 6.33 -1.77
CA GLY A 62 9.50 5.84 -0.40
C GLY A 62 9.60 4.32 -0.34
N GLY A 63 10.38 3.81 0.60
CA GLY A 63 10.65 2.38 0.72
C GLY A 63 9.39 1.54 0.93
N ASN A 64 8.50 1.99 1.80
CA ASN A 64 7.26 1.25 2.05
C ASN A 64 6.34 1.28 0.85
N ASP A 65 6.22 2.41 0.18
CA ASP A 65 5.41 2.51 -1.04
C ASP A 65 5.97 1.60 -2.13
N LEU A 66 7.28 1.51 -2.21
CA LEU A 66 7.93 0.64 -3.18
C LEU A 66 7.66 -0.84 -2.87
N LEU A 67 7.65 -1.23 -1.59
CA LEU A 67 7.29 -2.58 -1.19
C LEU A 67 5.84 -2.90 -1.53
N ILE A 68 4.94 -1.96 -1.27
CA ILE A 68 3.52 -2.13 -1.61
C ILE A 68 3.35 -2.30 -3.11
N ALA A 69 4.05 -1.46 -3.89
CA ALA A 69 4.00 -1.52 -5.35
C ALA A 69 4.54 -2.85 -5.88
N ALA A 70 5.67 -3.31 -5.36
CA ALA A 70 6.26 -4.57 -5.78
C ALA A 70 5.34 -5.75 -5.47
N HIS A 71 4.69 -5.70 -4.31
CA HIS A 71 3.74 -6.73 -3.90
C HIS A 71 2.54 -6.75 -4.85
N ALA A 72 1.98 -5.58 -5.17
CA ALA A 72 0.85 -5.47 -6.07
C ALA A 72 1.20 -5.95 -7.49
N LEU A 73 2.37 -5.57 -8.01
CA LEU A 73 2.83 -6.02 -9.32
C LEU A 73 2.96 -7.53 -9.37
N THR A 74 3.52 -8.12 -8.34
CA THR A 74 3.73 -9.57 -8.28
C THR A 74 2.41 -10.32 -8.34
N LEU A 75 1.36 -9.77 -7.74
CA LEU A 75 0.04 -10.40 -7.70
C LEU A 75 -0.91 -9.91 -8.78
N GLY A 76 -0.51 -8.93 -9.57
CA GLY A 76 -1.40 -8.35 -10.58
C GLY A 76 -2.54 -7.53 -9.99
N CYS A 77 -2.33 -6.94 -8.83
CA CYS A 77 -3.36 -6.14 -8.15
C CYS A 77 -3.24 -4.67 -8.47
N THR A 78 -4.34 -3.96 -8.27
CA THR A 78 -4.39 -2.50 -8.41
C THR A 78 -4.13 -1.85 -7.05
N VAL A 79 -3.31 -0.81 -7.02
CA VAL A 79 -3.08 -0.02 -5.81
C VAL A 79 -4.11 1.10 -5.75
N VAL A 80 -4.82 1.21 -4.64
CA VAL A 80 -5.73 2.32 -4.39
C VAL A 80 -5.04 3.25 -3.41
N THR A 81 -4.77 4.48 -3.85
CA THR A 81 -3.94 5.39 -3.07
C THR A 81 -4.30 6.83 -3.38
N ALA A 82 -4.07 7.71 -2.41
CA ALA A 82 -4.09 9.14 -2.63
C ALA A 82 -2.74 9.65 -3.17
N ASN A 83 -1.71 8.80 -3.15
CA ASN A 83 -0.36 9.18 -3.56
C ASN A 83 -0.04 8.74 -4.98
N MET A 84 -0.88 9.14 -5.92
CA MET A 84 -0.76 8.72 -7.33
C MET A 84 0.57 9.11 -7.94
N ARG A 85 1.13 10.23 -7.52
CA ARG A 85 2.37 10.74 -8.11
C ARG A 85 3.51 9.73 -7.99
N GLU A 86 3.69 9.13 -6.82
CA GLU A 86 4.77 8.16 -6.63
C GLU A 86 4.48 6.85 -7.33
N PHE A 87 3.27 6.32 -7.18
CA PHE A 87 2.93 5.04 -7.77
C PHE A 87 2.88 5.08 -9.30
N ALA A 88 2.57 6.24 -9.89
CA ALA A 88 2.57 6.40 -11.34
C ALA A 88 3.97 6.26 -11.95
N ARG A 89 5.02 6.38 -11.16
CA ARG A 89 6.39 6.20 -11.65
C ARG A 89 6.75 4.75 -11.92
N ILE A 90 5.91 3.82 -11.52
CA ILE A 90 6.20 2.39 -11.62
C ILE A 90 5.51 1.82 -12.84
N ASP A 91 6.29 1.35 -13.79
CA ASP A 91 5.76 0.77 -15.02
C ASP A 91 4.97 -0.48 -14.74
N GLY A 92 3.83 -0.59 -15.40
CA GLY A 92 2.99 -1.78 -15.30
C GLY A 92 2.09 -1.84 -14.07
N LEU A 93 2.20 -0.87 -13.17
CA LEU A 93 1.36 -0.86 -11.97
C LEU A 93 0.05 -0.13 -12.24
N ALA A 94 -1.06 -0.81 -11.97
CA ALA A 94 -2.37 -0.18 -12.02
C ALA A 94 -2.63 0.56 -10.71
N CYS A 95 -3.01 1.82 -10.81
CA CYS A 95 -3.30 2.65 -9.64
C CYS A 95 -4.64 3.34 -9.82
N GLU A 96 -5.35 3.53 -8.72
CA GLU A 96 -6.60 4.27 -8.70
C GLU A 96 -6.59 5.23 -7.52
N ASN A 97 -7.15 6.41 -7.74
CA ASN A 97 -7.28 7.41 -6.68
C ASN A 97 -8.77 7.59 -6.36
N TRP A 98 -9.14 7.30 -5.13
CA TRP A 98 -10.53 7.40 -4.69
C TRP A 98 -10.71 8.58 -3.73
N LEU A 99 -10.06 9.69 -4.02
CA LEU A 99 -10.12 10.88 -3.17
C LEU A 99 -11.53 11.37 -2.90
N GLU A 100 -12.45 11.12 -3.80
CA GLU A 100 -13.83 11.57 -3.64
C GLU A 100 -14.67 10.67 -2.77
N MET A 101 -14.14 9.53 -2.35
CA MET A 101 -14.87 8.65 -1.46
C MET A 101 -14.87 9.24 -0.06
N PRO A 102 -16.02 9.32 0.59
CA PRO A 102 -16.12 10.01 1.90
C PRO A 102 -15.27 9.38 2.99
N TRP A 103 -14.89 8.12 2.85
CA TRP A 103 -14.12 7.40 3.85
C TRP A 103 -12.65 7.19 3.47
N HIS A 104 -12.19 7.75 2.38
CA HIS A 104 -10.85 7.46 1.91
C HIS A 104 -9.77 7.95 2.87
N SER A 105 -10.02 9.05 3.54
CA SER A 105 -9.03 9.59 4.49
C SER A 105 -8.85 8.70 5.71
N VAL A 106 -9.79 7.80 5.95
CA VAL A 106 -9.72 6.90 7.08
C VAL A 106 -9.25 5.53 6.66
N HIS A 107 -9.66 5.10 5.51
CA HIS A 107 -9.43 3.76 5.16
C HIS A 107 -8.91 3.55 3.82
N GLN A 108 -8.73 4.22 2.95
CA GLN A 108 -8.16 4.03 1.73
C GLN A 108 -8.13 2.67 1.23
N ARG A 109 -9.09 2.03 0.85
CA ARG A 109 -8.97 0.76 0.47
C ARG A 109 -9.83 0.26 -0.42
N VAL A 110 -9.87 -0.67 -0.70
CA VAL A 110 -10.60 -1.36 -1.12
C VAL A 110 -10.36 -1.93 -2.41
N GLY A 111 -10.30 -2.76 -2.81
CA GLY A 111 -10.08 -3.29 -3.98
C GLY A 111 -8.95 -4.17 -4.00
N SER A 112 -7.84 -3.74 -3.87
CA SER A 112 -6.65 -4.51 -3.91
C SER A 112 -5.74 -4.11 -2.81
N PHE A 113 -4.64 -3.47 -3.12
CA PHE A 113 -3.75 -2.97 -2.10
C PHE A 113 -4.04 -1.50 -1.87
N GLU A 114 -3.76 -1.03 -0.63
CA GLU A 114 -3.95 0.31 -0.28
C GLU A 114 -2.73 0.84 0.29
N ASP A 115 -2.48 2.10 0.04
CA ASP A 115 -1.40 2.85 0.67
C ASP A 115 -2.00 3.64 1.82
N ALA A 116 -1.49 3.46 3.01
CA ALA A 116 -1.97 4.15 4.20
C ALA A 116 -1.49 5.58 4.27
N GLY A 117 -0.46 5.92 3.54
CA GLY A 117 0.06 7.26 3.52
C GLY A 117 -0.72 8.14 2.62
#